data_4c1cd071b960f48636837d0c6d7e8bc1
#
_entry.id   4c1cd071b960f48636837d0c6d7e8bc1
#
_cell.length_a   1.000
_cell.length_b   1.000
_cell.length_c   1.000
_cell.angle_alpha   90.00
_cell.angle_beta   90.00
_cell.angle_gamma   90.00
#
_symmetry.space_group_name_H-M   'P 1'
#
loop_
_entity.id
_entity.type
_entity.pdbx_description
1 polymer ?
#
loop_
_entity_poly.entity_id
_entity_poly.type
_entity_poly.pdbx_seq_one_letter_code
_entity_poly.pdbx_strand_id
1 'polypeptide(L)'
;PLSDDKNEHSIVTLIQYNDINILLMGDATVNNEDILMKRYNLPKIDILKVGHHGSRTSSSELFIKDIEPKISLISSGKNNKYHLPNLDVIQRLKYYGSKVFDTQDNGELTINLDEEVYIVYRDILNQKSLARESIS
;
A
#
# COMPACT_ATOMS: atom_id res chain seq x y z
N PRO A 1 23.67 10.72 11.66
CA PRO A 1 22.81 11.91 11.77
C PRO A 1 21.39 11.59 11.28
N LEU A 2 20.40 12.22 11.87
CA LEU A 2 19.03 12.11 11.41
C LEU A 2 18.89 12.83 10.07
N SER A 3 18.12 12.25 9.17
CA SER A 3 17.78 12.90 7.91
C SER A 3 16.96 14.17 8.14
N ASP A 4 17.17 15.19 7.32
CA ASP A 4 16.33 16.39 7.32
C ASP A 4 14.99 16.16 6.59
N ASP A 5 14.83 15.04 5.89
CA ASP A 5 13.57 14.67 5.25
C ASP A 5 12.57 14.19 6.32
N LYS A 6 11.52 14.96 6.51
CA LYS A 6 10.48 14.65 7.48
C LYS A 6 9.79 13.32 7.21
N ASN A 7 9.70 12.89 5.96
CA ASN A 7 9.07 11.62 5.59
C ASN A 7 9.87 10.41 6.10
N GLU A 8 11.18 10.57 6.26
CA GLU A 8 12.04 9.52 6.82
C GLU A 8 11.83 9.31 8.33
N HIS A 9 11.07 10.18 8.98
CA HIS A 9 10.64 10.03 10.38
C HIS A 9 9.25 9.38 10.51
N SER A 10 8.67 8.90 9.42
CA SER A 10 7.37 8.25 9.44
C SER A 10 7.39 6.96 10.25
N ILE A 11 6.31 6.72 10.95
CA ILE A 11 6.10 5.48 11.70
C ILE A 11 5.60 4.41 10.72
N VAL A 12 6.31 3.30 10.66
CA VAL A 12 5.89 2.11 9.92
C VAL A 12 5.32 1.10 10.91
N THR A 13 4.13 0.59 10.63
CA THR A 13 3.43 -0.31 11.53
C THR A 13 3.12 -1.64 10.86
N LEU A 14 3.55 -2.73 11.47
CA LEU A 14 3.14 -4.09 11.08
C LEU A 14 2.05 -4.56 12.02
N ILE A 15 0.91 -4.92 11.45
CA ILE A 15 -0.22 -5.50 12.18
C ILE A 15 -0.35 -6.96 11.75
N GLN A 16 -0.39 -7.87 12.73
CA GLN A 16 -0.61 -9.29 12.49
C GLN A 16 -1.89 -9.72 13.19
N TYR A 17 -2.84 -10.19 12.42
CA TYR A 17 -4.16 -10.58 12.91
C TYR A 17 -4.68 -11.78 12.10
N ASN A 18 -5.03 -12.87 12.78
CA ASN A 18 -5.56 -14.09 12.15
C ASN A 18 -4.76 -14.54 10.92
N ASP A 19 -3.44 -14.60 11.06
CA ASP A 19 -2.50 -14.96 9.99
C ASP A 19 -2.46 -13.97 8.82
N ILE A 20 -3.08 -12.81 8.96
CA ILE A 20 -3.01 -11.71 7.98
C ILE A 20 -1.95 -10.71 8.43
N ASN A 21 -1.04 -10.40 7.54
CA ASN A 21 0.02 -9.40 7.76
C ASN A 21 -0.34 -8.11 7.03
N ILE A 22 -0.47 -7.03 7.78
CA ILE A 22 -0.81 -5.70 7.27
C ILE A 22 0.35 -4.76 7.56
N LEU A 23 0.87 -4.12 6.54
CA LEU A 23 1.96 -3.16 6.68
C LEU A 23 1.50 -1.76 6.30
N LEU A 24 1.62 -0.84 7.23
CA LEU A 24 1.26 0.57 7.05
C LEU A 24 2.54 1.39 6.97
N MET A 25 2.80 1.98 5.81
CA MET A 25 4.10 2.64 5.53
C MET A 25 4.13 4.13 5.89
N GLY A 26 2.97 4.77 6.12
CA GLY A 26 2.95 6.22 6.29
C GLY A 26 3.55 6.93 5.07
N ASP A 27 4.40 7.90 5.30
CA ASP A 27 5.13 8.61 4.23
C ASP A 27 6.58 8.12 4.10
N ALA A 28 6.85 6.88 4.53
CA ALA A 28 8.18 6.30 4.47
C ALA A 28 8.75 6.29 3.05
N THR A 29 10.03 6.56 2.97
CA THR A 29 10.78 6.62 1.71
C THR A 29 11.53 5.32 1.43
N VAL A 30 12.18 5.24 0.26
CA VAL A 30 13.06 4.12 -0.10
C VAL A 30 14.15 3.89 0.96
N ASN A 31 14.68 4.95 1.58
CA ASN A 31 15.68 4.81 2.64
C ASN A 31 15.10 4.06 3.86
N ASN A 32 13.87 4.34 4.23
CA ASN A 32 13.19 3.63 5.32
C ASN A 32 12.97 2.16 4.94
N GLU A 33 12.58 1.89 3.70
CA GLU A 33 12.39 0.52 3.20
C GLU A 33 13.69 -0.27 3.31
N ASP A 34 14.80 0.31 2.89
CA ASP A 34 16.13 -0.31 2.99
C ASP A 34 16.50 -0.64 4.44
N ILE A 35 16.24 0.29 5.36
CA ILE A 35 16.49 0.09 6.79
C ILE A 35 15.62 -1.07 7.33
N LEU A 36 14.35 -1.10 6.96
CA LEU A 36 13.44 -2.17 7.39
C LEU A 36 13.92 -3.54 6.92
N MET A 37 14.31 -3.65 5.64
CA MET A 37 14.79 -4.91 5.08
C MET A 37 16.09 -5.37 5.72
N LYS A 38 16.97 -4.44 6.13
CA LYS A 38 18.22 -4.76 6.79
C LYS A 38 18.05 -5.16 8.25
N ARG A 39 17.10 -4.55 8.95
CA ARG A 39 16.90 -4.77 10.39
C ARG A 39 15.98 -5.93 10.71
N TYR A 40 15.02 -6.21 9.85
CA TYR A 40 13.96 -7.16 10.11
C TYR A 40 13.84 -8.16 8.98
N ASN A 41 13.50 -9.39 9.33
CA ASN A 41 13.07 -10.39 8.37
C ASN A 41 11.55 -10.23 8.19
N LEU A 42 11.16 -9.36 7.26
CA LEU A 42 9.75 -9.04 7.05
C LEU A 42 8.99 -10.25 6.50
N PRO A 43 7.78 -10.54 7.01
CA PRO A 43 6.94 -11.57 6.43
C PRO A 43 6.42 -11.12 5.06
N LYS A 44 5.87 -12.06 4.30
CA LYS A 44 5.07 -11.70 3.13
C LYS A 44 3.84 -10.94 3.60
N ILE A 45 3.49 -9.88 2.90
CA ILE A 45 2.44 -8.96 3.32
C ILE A 45 1.16 -9.25 2.55
N ASP A 46 0.07 -9.43 3.26
CA ASP A 46 -1.24 -9.61 2.63
C ASP A 46 -1.82 -8.26 2.18
N ILE A 47 -1.72 -7.26 3.03
CA ILE A 47 -2.27 -5.94 2.78
C ILE A 47 -1.21 -4.87 3.03
N LEU A 48 -0.87 -4.13 2.00
CA LEU A 48 0.07 -3.02 2.07
C LEU A 48 -0.68 -1.69 1.94
N LYS A 49 -0.55 -0.81 2.92
CA LYS A 49 -0.85 0.61 2.72
C LYS A 49 0.40 1.25 2.14
N VAL A 50 0.33 1.57 0.86
CA VAL A 50 1.46 2.07 0.08
C VAL A 50 2.01 3.37 0.67
N GLY A 51 3.32 3.48 0.75
CA GLY A 51 3.99 4.63 1.33
C GLY A 51 3.83 5.90 0.50
N HIS A 52 3.73 7.01 1.18
CA HIS A 52 3.74 8.36 0.59
C HIS A 52 2.80 8.52 -0.61
N HIS A 53 1.56 8.01 -0.47
CA HIS A 53 0.50 8.12 -1.48
C HIS A 53 0.88 7.57 -2.86
N GLY A 54 1.80 6.62 -2.91
CA GLY A 54 2.30 6.07 -4.17
C GLY A 54 3.33 6.95 -4.88
N SER A 55 4.05 7.79 -4.13
CA SER A 55 5.14 8.59 -4.67
C SER A 55 6.28 7.71 -5.21
N ARG A 56 6.96 8.17 -6.24
CA ARG A 56 8.16 7.53 -6.77
C ARG A 56 9.32 7.46 -5.76
N THR A 57 9.27 8.23 -4.68
CA THR A 57 10.27 8.22 -3.62
C THR A 57 10.06 7.10 -2.60
N SER A 58 9.06 6.27 -2.82
CA SER A 58 8.71 5.11 -2.00
C SER A 58 8.47 3.88 -2.88
N SER A 59 8.23 2.73 -2.24
CA SER A 59 7.83 1.50 -2.92
C SER A 59 8.85 1.05 -3.97
N SER A 60 10.10 0.91 -3.54
CA SER A 60 11.19 0.44 -4.41
C SER A 60 10.93 -0.99 -4.89
N GLU A 61 11.52 -1.33 -6.01
CA GLU A 61 11.40 -2.69 -6.58
C GLU A 61 11.89 -3.76 -5.60
N LEU A 62 13.03 -3.53 -4.96
CA LEU A 62 13.57 -4.48 -3.98
C LEU A 62 12.60 -4.71 -2.83
N PHE A 63 11.99 -3.64 -2.33
CA PHE A 63 11.04 -3.72 -1.22
C PHE A 63 9.77 -4.49 -1.62
N ILE A 64 9.15 -4.13 -2.73
CA ILE A 64 7.93 -4.77 -3.22
C ILE A 64 8.17 -6.25 -3.53
N LYS A 65 9.31 -6.57 -4.13
CA LYS A 65 9.73 -7.95 -4.41
C LYS A 65 9.93 -8.75 -3.13
N ASP A 66 10.46 -8.13 -2.08
CA ASP A 66 10.72 -8.77 -0.79
C ASP A 66 9.42 -9.11 -0.05
N ILE A 67 8.48 -8.18 0.02
CA ILE A 67 7.24 -8.34 0.80
C ILE A 67 6.08 -8.96 0.02
N GLU A 68 6.10 -8.94 -1.30
CA GLU A 68 5.09 -9.52 -2.20
C GLU A 68 3.65 -9.24 -1.75
N PRO A 69 3.21 -7.96 -1.71
CA PRO A 69 1.89 -7.65 -1.19
C PRO A 69 0.78 -8.21 -2.09
N LYS A 70 -0.22 -8.86 -1.50
CA LYS A 70 -1.38 -9.35 -2.25
C LYS A 70 -2.30 -8.22 -2.66
N ILE A 71 -2.56 -7.31 -1.73
CA ILE A 71 -3.39 -6.12 -1.92
C ILE A 71 -2.55 -4.91 -1.58
N SER A 72 -2.62 -3.88 -2.42
CA SER A 72 -1.98 -2.59 -2.17
C SER A 72 -3.03 -1.50 -2.17
N LEU A 73 -3.08 -0.75 -1.08
CA LEU A 73 -4.02 0.34 -0.88
C LEU A 73 -3.29 1.67 -1.01
N ILE A 74 -3.79 2.54 -1.87
CA ILE A 74 -3.27 3.87 -2.08
C ILE A 74 -4.34 4.88 -1.66
N SER A 75 -3.95 5.86 -0.84
CA SER A 75 -4.80 6.99 -0.50
C SER A 75 -4.35 8.19 -1.32
N SER A 76 -5.18 8.63 -2.25
CA SER A 76 -4.90 9.80 -3.07
C SER A 76 -6.20 10.50 -3.44
N GLY A 77 -6.11 11.79 -3.74
CA GLY A 77 -7.25 12.60 -4.16
C GLY A 77 -7.29 12.80 -5.67
N LYS A 78 -8.48 12.97 -6.22
CA LYS A 78 -8.65 13.34 -7.63
C LYS A 78 -7.95 14.67 -7.91
N ASN A 79 -7.26 14.73 -9.06
CA ASN A 79 -6.58 15.96 -9.50
C ASN A 79 -5.63 16.52 -8.43
N ASN A 80 -4.98 15.65 -7.66
CA ASN A 80 -4.09 16.11 -6.61
C ASN A 80 -2.87 16.85 -7.20
N LYS A 81 -2.36 17.80 -6.43
CA LYS A 81 -1.29 18.71 -6.82
C LYS A 81 -0.01 18.01 -7.27
N TYR A 82 0.30 16.85 -6.67
CA TYR A 82 1.54 16.12 -6.92
C TYR A 82 1.39 15.01 -7.95
N HIS A 83 0.22 14.88 -8.59
CA HIS A 83 -0.08 13.84 -9.57
C HIS A 83 0.21 12.44 -9.03
N LEU A 84 -0.18 12.18 -7.77
CA LEU A 84 -0.04 10.88 -7.15
C LEU A 84 -1.30 10.03 -7.37
N PRO A 85 -1.16 8.72 -7.43
CA PRO A 85 0.08 7.94 -7.36
C PRO A 85 0.89 8.01 -8.65
N ASN A 86 2.20 7.74 -8.55
CA ASN A 86 3.07 7.63 -9.70
C ASN A 86 2.76 6.35 -10.47
N LEU A 87 2.66 6.45 -11.80
CA LEU A 87 2.30 5.32 -12.65
C LEU A 87 3.30 4.16 -12.55
N ASP A 88 4.58 4.46 -12.43
CA ASP A 88 5.62 3.43 -12.30
C ASP A 88 5.45 2.62 -11.01
N VAL A 89 5.03 3.25 -9.94
CA VAL A 89 4.73 2.57 -8.66
C VAL A 89 3.55 1.62 -8.84
N ILE A 90 2.46 2.07 -9.46
CA ILE A 90 1.30 1.21 -9.74
C ILE A 90 1.70 0.01 -10.60
N GLN A 91 2.43 0.23 -11.67
CA GLN A 91 2.86 -0.83 -12.58
C GLN A 91 3.77 -1.84 -11.88
N ARG A 92 4.66 -1.36 -11.02
CA ARG A 92 5.54 -2.22 -10.22
C ARG A 92 4.76 -3.11 -9.26
N LEU A 93 3.81 -2.54 -8.54
CA LEU A 93 2.94 -3.30 -7.63
C LEU A 93 2.19 -4.40 -8.38
N LYS A 94 1.61 -4.07 -9.51
CA LYS A 94 0.89 -5.04 -10.36
C LYS A 94 1.82 -6.09 -10.95
N TYR A 95 3.01 -5.70 -11.37
CA TYR A 95 4.01 -6.64 -11.93
C TYR A 95 4.36 -7.74 -10.92
N TYR A 96 4.49 -7.39 -9.65
CA TYR A 96 4.77 -8.36 -8.58
C TYR A 96 3.51 -9.00 -7.99
N GLY A 97 2.39 -8.92 -8.68
CA GLY A 97 1.17 -9.67 -8.39
C GLY A 97 0.20 -9.01 -7.42
N SER A 98 0.41 -7.75 -7.06
CA SER A 98 -0.49 -7.05 -6.16
C SER A 98 -1.72 -6.51 -6.89
N LYS A 99 -2.89 -6.65 -6.26
CA LYS A 99 -4.08 -5.90 -6.67
C LYS A 99 -4.02 -4.51 -6.06
N VAL A 100 -4.16 -3.49 -6.89
CA VAL A 100 -4.02 -2.09 -6.48
C VAL A 100 -5.38 -1.41 -6.41
N PHE A 101 -5.69 -0.84 -5.26
CA PHE A 101 -6.88 -0.03 -5.04
C PHE A 101 -6.45 1.38 -4.64
N ASP A 102 -7.06 2.38 -5.25
CA ASP A 102 -6.76 3.78 -5.01
C ASP A 102 -8.05 4.52 -4.66
N THR A 103 -8.04 5.29 -3.59
CA THR A 103 -9.23 6.01 -3.14
C THR A 103 -9.77 6.98 -4.17
N GLN A 104 -8.94 7.53 -5.07
CA GLN A 104 -9.45 8.40 -6.15
C GLN A 104 -10.29 7.63 -7.18
N ASP A 105 -10.06 6.34 -7.37
CA ASP A 105 -10.79 5.48 -8.33
C ASP A 105 -11.88 4.66 -7.65
N ASN A 106 -11.67 4.30 -6.40
CA ASN A 106 -12.48 3.30 -5.69
C ASN A 106 -13.23 3.87 -4.48
N GLY A 107 -13.05 5.15 -4.15
CA GLY A 107 -13.65 5.77 -2.98
C GLY A 107 -13.11 5.18 -1.67
N GLU A 108 -13.95 5.10 -0.67
CA GLU A 108 -13.59 4.51 0.61
C GLU A 108 -13.26 3.03 0.45
N LEU A 109 -12.13 2.63 1.02
CA LEU A 109 -11.67 1.24 1.02
C LEU A 109 -11.82 0.67 2.43
N THR A 110 -12.61 -0.38 2.56
CA THR A 110 -12.85 -1.06 3.85
C THR A 110 -12.44 -2.52 3.73
N ILE A 111 -11.65 -3.00 4.68
CA ILE A 111 -11.22 -4.39 4.74
C ILE A 111 -11.80 -5.05 5.97
N ASN A 112 -12.48 -6.17 5.75
CA ASN A 112 -12.97 -7.04 6.81
C ASN A 112 -11.95 -8.14 7.06
N LEU A 113 -11.55 -8.32 8.33
CA LEU A 113 -10.53 -9.29 8.73
C LEU A 113 -11.11 -10.46 9.56
N ASP A 114 -12.41 -10.49 9.79
CA ASP A 114 -13.02 -11.53 10.63
C ASP A 114 -13.08 -12.88 9.91
N GLU A 115 -14.16 -13.63 10.02
CA GLU A 115 -14.28 -15.00 9.50
C GLU A 115 -13.94 -15.10 8.00
N GLU A 116 -14.29 -14.07 7.24
CA GLU A 116 -14.00 -13.98 5.82
C GLU A 116 -13.24 -12.68 5.56
N VAL A 117 -12.08 -12.77 4.89
CA VAL A 117 -11.25 -11.60 4.58
C VAL A 117 -11.65 -11.07 3.21
N TYR A 118 -12.14 -9.84 3.16
CA TYR A 118 -12.55 -9.20 1.92
C TYR A 118 -12.37 -7.68 1.97
N ILE A 119 -12.29 -7.08 0.79
CA ILE A 119 -12.30 -5.64 0.59
C ILE A 119 -13.63 -5.18 -0.01
N VAL A 120 -14.14 -4.06 0.49
CA VAL A 120 -15.32 -3.36 -0.05
C VAL A 120 -14.88 -2.04 -0.64
N TYR A 121 -15.30 -1.77 -1.84
CA TYR A 121 -14.93 -0.57 -2.58
C TYR A 121 -16.01 -0.17 -3.59
N ARG A 122 -15.89 1.04 -4.16
CA ARG A 122 -16.72 1.48 -5.26
C ARG A 122 -15.91 1.51 -6.54
N ASP A 123 -16.54 1.20 -7.65
CA ASP A 123 -15.99 1.45 -8.96
C ASP A 123 -16.56 2.81 -9.44
N ILE A 124 -15.84 3.87 -9.13
CA ILE A 124 -16.30 5.23 -9.43
C ILE A 124 -16.39 5.48 -10.94
N LEU A 125 -15.48 4.88 -11.71
CA LEU A 125 -15.43 5.02 -13.16
C LEU A 125 -16.70 4.48 -13.83
N ASN A 126 -17.22 3.36 -13.30
CA ASN A 126 -18.44 2.74 -13.81
C ASN A 126 -19.70 3.15 -13.04
N GLN A 127 -19.59 4.09 -12.11
CA GLN A 127 -20.72 4.64 -11.33
C GLN A 127 -21.52 3.56 -10.61
N LYS A 128 -20.83 2.54 -10.09
CA LYS A 128 -21.49 1.37 -9.53
C LYS A 128 -21.67 1.44 -8.02
N SER A 129 -22.57 0.61 -7.55
CA SER A 129 -22.72 0.27 -6.15
C SER A 129 -21.43 -0.34 -5.59
N LEU A 130 -21.40 -0.52 -4.27
CA LEU A 130 -20.27 -1.15 -3.59
C LEU A 130 -19.99 -2.53 -4.17
N ALA A 131 -18.72 -2.79 -4.42
CA ALA A 131 -18.20 -4.10 -4.78
C ALA A 131 -17.51 -4.74 -3.58
N ARG A 132 -17.55 -6.06 -3.53
CA ARG A 132 -16.87 -6.85 -2.51
C ARG A 132 -15.99 -7.88 -3.19
N GLU A 133 -14.74 -8.01 -2.73
CA GLU A 133 -13.77 -8.92 -3.31
C GLU A 133 -13.01 -9.67 -2.22
N SER A 134 -12.93 -11.00 -2.34
CA SER A 134 -12.20 -11.84 -1.40
C SER A 134 -10.70 -11.62 -1.50
N ILE A 135 -10.03 -11.61 -0.35
CA ILE A 135 -8.58 -11.54 -0.23
C ILE A 135 -8.12 -12.92 0.25
N SER A 136 -7.85 -13.79 -0.68
CA SER A 136 -7.39 -15.14 -0.32
C SER A 136 -6.11 -15.50 -1.06
#